data_cdde5c8880bc88e2ac26c76931103835
#
_entry.id   cdde5c8880bc88e2ac26c76931103835
#
_cell.length_a   1.000
_cell.length_b   1.000
_cell.length_c   1.000
_cell.angle_alpha   90.00
_cell.angle_beta   90.00
_cell.angle_gamma   90.00
#
_symmetry.space_group_name_H-M   'P 1'
#
loop_
_entity.id
_entity.type
_entity.pdbx_description
1 polymer ?
#
loop_
_entity_poly.entity_id
_entity_poly.type
_entity_poly.pdbx_seq_one_letter_code
_entity_poly.pdbx_strand_id
1 'polypeptide(L)'
;MRITSESFEHGRRIPAEFAMGAPGGFGGNRNPHLAWDDVPAGTRSFALLCIDMDVPTDGALVADAATPIPVEHPRGEFVHWAMVDVPADVHAIAAGACSDGVTPRGKAQPPGPAGARQGLNEYTGWFAG
;
A
#
# COMPACT_ATOMS: atom_id res chain seq x y z
N MET A 1 -0.72 -3.90 -20.41
CA MET A 1 -1.44 -4.06 -19.12
C MET A 1 -1.74 -2.67 -18.57
N ARG A 2 -2.95 -2.43 -18.15
CA ARG A 2 -3.44 -1.19 -17.54
C ARG A 2 -3.99 -1.51 -16.16
N ILE A 3 -3.71 -0.67 -15.15
CA ILE A 3 -4.26 -0.78 -13.80
C ILE A 3 -5.23 0.38 -13.56
N THR A 4 -6.34 0.11 -12.89
CA THR A 4 -7.41 1.07 -12.55
C THR A 4 -7.86 0.86 -11.10
N SER A 5 -8.54 1.87 -10.54
CA SER A 5 -9.15 1.81 -9.22
C SER A 5 -10.52 2.46 -9.23
N GLU A 6 -11.47 1.89 -8.48
CA GLU A 6 -12.75 2.54 -8.15
C GLU A 6 -12.66 3.36 -6.86
N SER A 7 -11.55 3.25 -6.14
CA SER A 7 -11.34 3.90 -4.84
C SER A 7 -10.87 5.34 -4.95
N PHE A 8 -10.18 5.69 -6.04
CA PHE A 8 -9.69 7.04 -6.32
C PHE A 8 -9.33 7.21 -7.79
N GLU A 9 -9.25 8.45 -8.23
CA GLU A 9 -8.85 8.79 -9.60
C GLU A 9 -7.33 8.90 -9.71
N HIS A 10 -6.79 8.56 -10.88
CA HIS A 10 -5.36 8.69 -11.18
C HIS A 10 -4.87 10.14 -10.97
N GLY A 11 -3.77 10.30 -10.24
CA GLY A 11 -3.18 11.61 -9.95
C GLY A 11 -3.97 12.45 -8.93
N ARG A 12 -4.99 11.88 -8.30
CA ARG A 12 -5.75 12.56 -7.24
C ARG A 12 -5.34 12.06 -5.86
N ARG A 13 -5.71 12.84 -4.86
CA ARG A 13 -5.46 12.48 -3.45
C ARG A 13 -6.18 11.18 -3.09
N ILE A 14 -5.46 10.27 -2.46
CA ILE A 14 -6.02 9.03 -1.91
C ILE A 14 -6.85 9.37 -0.66
N PRO A 15 -8.11 8.92 -0.57
CA PRO A 15 -8.96 9.10 0.61
C PRO A 15 -8.33 8.48 1.87
N ALA A 16 -8.59 9.10 3.04
CA ALA A 16 -8.01 8.69 4.32
C ALA A 16 -8.36 7.25 4.73
N GLU A 17 -9.45 6.68 4.22
CA GLU A 17 -9.81 5.28 4.49
C GLU A 17 -8.78 4.28 3.94
N PHE A 18 -8.01 4.66 2.91
CA PHE A 18 -6.95 3.83 2.31
C PHE A 18 -5.56 4.15 2.86
N ALA A 19 -5.42 5.19 3.65
CA ALA A 19 -4.17 5.57 4.29
C ALA A 19 -4.05 4.95 5.69
N MET A 20 -2.83 4.64 6.11
CA MET A 20 -2.55 4.25 7.49
C MET A 20 -2.58 5.48 8.41
N GLY A 21 -1.93 6.57 8.01
CA GLY A 21 -1.93 7.85 8.74
C GLY A 21 -2.97 8.81 8.18
N ALA A 22 -3.62 9.58 9.04
CA ALA A 22 -4.55 10.64 8.69
C ALA A 22 -4.42 11.80 9.69
N PRO A 23 -4.90 13.02 9.35
CA PRO A 23 -4.92 14.11 10.30
C PRO A 23 -5.65 13.70 11.60
N GLY A 24 -4.95 13.79 12.72
CA GLY A 24 -5.48 13.43 14.04
C GLY A 24 -5.38 11.95 14.43
N GLY A 25 -4.65 11.12 13.67
CA GLY A 25 -4.42 9.73 14.05
C GLY A 25 -4.27 8.75 12.89
N PHE A 26 -4.84 7.56 13.06
CA PHE A 26 -4.83 6.53 12.00
C PHE A 26 -6.02 6.71 11.05
N GLY A 27 -5.76 6.45 9.77
CA GLY A 27 -6.79 6.25 8.74
C GLY A 27 -7.36 4.82 8.78
N GLY A 28 -8.10 4.45 7.75
CA GLY A 28 -8.72 3.13 7.66
C GLY A 28 -7.74 2.00 7.41
N ASN A 29 -6.58 2.28 6.87
CA ASN A 29 -5.58 1.29 6.46
C ASN A 29 -6.17 0.14 5.62
N ARG A 30 -7.16 0.47 4.79
CA ARG A 30 -7.76 -0.46 3.86
C ARG A 30 -6.95 -0.48 2.56
N ASN A 31 -6.77 -1.65 1.96
CA ASN A 31 -6.29 -1.62 0.58
C ASN A 31 -7.36 -1.02 -0.33
N PRO A 32 -7.00 -0.20 -1.34
CA PRO A 32 -7.95 0.26 -2.34
C PRO A 32 -8.42 -0.89 -3.24
N HIS A 33 -9.55 -0.67 -3.95
CA HIS A 33 -9.89 -1.48 -5.10
C HIS A 33 -8.83 -1.32 -6.18
N LEU A 34 -8.37 -2.42 -6.74
CA LEU A 34 -7.46 -2.46 -7.88
C LEU A 34 -7.99 -3.43 -8.92
N ALA A 35 -7.98 -3.04 -10.19
CA ALA A 35 -8.28 -3.93 -11.30
C ALA A 35 -7.27 -3.71 -12.43
N TRP A 36 -7.01 -4.75 -13.20
CA TRP A 36 -6.08 -4.69 -14.33
C TRP A 36 -6.60 -5.47 -15.54
N ASP A 37 -6.31 -4.92 -16.71
CA ASP A 37 -6.67 -5.48 -18.00
C ASP A 37 -5.50 -5.41 -19.00
N ASP A 38 -5.75 -5.75 -20.27
CA ASP A 38 -4.73 -5.79 -21.33
C ASP A 38 -3.48 -6.60 -20.90
N VAL A 39 -3.75 -7.76 -20.31
CA VAL A 39 -2.70 -8.65 -19.81
C VAL A 39 -1.97 -9.29 -20.99
N PRO A 40 -0.63 -9.24 -21.04
CA PRO A 40 0.15 -9.89 -22.10
C PRO A 40 -0.13 -11.39 -22.17
N ALA A 41 -0.21 -11.92 -23.40
CA ALA A 41 -0.34 -13.35 -23.60
C ALA A 41 0.83 -14.11 -22.96
N GLY A 42 0.54 -15.23 -22.31
CA GLY A 42 1.54 -16.03 -21.63
C GLY A 42 1.90 -15.57 -20.21
N THR A 43 1.22 -14.55 -19.68
CA THR A 43 1.36 -14.18 -18.26
C THR A 43 0.99 -15.37 -17.38
N ARG A 44 1.85 -15.69 -16.42
CA ARG A 44 1.69 -16.84 -15.51
C ARG A 44 1.29 -16.43 -14.10
N SER A 45 1.70 -15.24 -13.69
CA SER A 45 1.35 -14.63 -12.40
C SER A 45 1.61 -13.13 -12.45
N PHE A 46 1.12 -12.41 -11.43
CA PHE A 46 1.42 -11.00 -11.25
C PHE A 46 2.19 -10.76 -9.95
N ALA A 47 2.94 -9.69 -9.94
CA ALA A 47 3.42 -9.02 -8.73
C ALA A 47 2.73 -7.66 -8.62
N LEU A 48 2.31 -7.29 -7.42
CA LEU A 48 1.72 -5.99 -7.10
C LEU A 48 2.62 -5.29 -6.09
N LEU A 49 3.00 -4.05 -6.41
CA LEU A 49 3.81 -3.21 -5.55
C LEU A 49 3.11 -1.87 -5.36
N CYS A 50 3.03 -1.41 -4.12
CA CYS A 50 2.65 -0.04 -3.77
C CYS A 50 3.88 0.64 -3.17
N ILE A 51 4.44 1.56 -3.92
CA ILE A 51 5.70 2.23 -3.56
C ILE A 51 5.44 3.73 -3.55
N ASP A 52 5.87 4.39 -2.47
CA ASP A 52 5.95 5.84 -2.38
C ASP A 52 7.40 6.25 -2.60
N MET A 53 7.65 7.05 -3.63
CA MET A 53 8.98 7.54 -3.99
C MET A 53 9.32 8.88 -3.34
N ASP A 54 8.44 9.39 -2.47
CA ASP A 54 8.51 10.76 -1.94
C ASP A 54 8.41 10.81 -0.41
N VAL A 55 8.76 9.73 0.28
CA VAL A 55 8.74 9.67 1.75
C VAL A 55 9.93 10.42 2.34
N PRO A 56 9.72 11.29 3.35
CA PRO A 56 10.83 11.90 4.09
C PRO A 56 11.77 10.84 4.69
N THR A 57 13.09 11.02 4.51
CA THR A 57 14.08 10.03 4.96
C THR A 57 14.42 10.13 6.46
N ASP A 58 13.97 11.18 7.15
CA ASP A 58 14.16 11.36 8.58
C ASP A 58 12.93 10.91 9.37
N GLY A 59 13.01 9.75 10.02
CA GLY A 59 11.92 9.18 10.80
C GLY A 59 11.51 10.02 12.01
N ALA A 60 12.41 10.82 12.58
CA ALA A 60 12.08 11.71 13.69
C ALA A 60 11.12 12.82 13.25
N LEU A 61 11.30 13.35 12.04
CA LEU A 61 10.38 14.35 11.46
C LEU A 61 9.02 13.73 11.12
N VAL A 62 9.01 12.50 10.65
CA VAL A 62 7.75 11.78 10.34
C VAL A 62 6.95 11.50 11.61
N ALA A 63 7.62 11.26 12.74
CA ALA A 63 6.98 11.00 14.02
C ALA A 63 6.42 12.27 14.70
N ASP A 64 6.92 13.47 14.33
CA ASP A 64 6.43 14.75 14.84
C ASP A 64 5.26 15.28 14.01
N ALA A 65 4.03 14.98 14.45
CA ALA A 65 2.82 15.45 13.80
C ALA A 65 2.59 16.98 13.92
N ALA A 66 3.35 17.69 14.76
CA ALA A 66 3.17 19.12 14.99
C ALA A 66 4.00 19.97 14.02
N THR A 67 5.09 19.43 13.48
CA THR A 67 6.02 20.18 12.63
C THR A 67 5.85 19.79 11.16
N PRO A 68 5.47 20.74 10.27
CA PRO A 68 5.45 20.47 8.83
C PRO A 68 6.84 20.10 8.31
N ILE A 69 6.92 19.04 7.53
CA ILE A 69 8.16 18.62 6.88
C ILE A 69 8.42 19.52 5.66
N PRO A 70 9.55 20.21 5.57
CA PRO A 70 9.86 21.05 4.42
C PRO A 70 9.85 20.27 3.10
N VAL A 71 9.43 20.91 2.02
CA VAL A 71 9.39 20.29 0.68
C VAL A 71 10.80 19.91 0.21
N GLU A 72 11.79 20.67 0.60
CA GLU A 72 13.22 20.49 0.25
C GLU A 72 13.89 19.36 1.06
N HIS A 73 13.19 18.82 2.07
CA HIS A 73 13.75 17.72 2.88
C HIS A 73 14.02 16.51 1.97
N PRO A 74 15.17 15.81 2.14
CA PRO A 74 15.49 14.62 1.36
C PRO A 74 14.38 13.57 1.40
N ARG A 75 14.05 13.04 0.23
CA ARG A 75 12.99 12.05 0.03
C ARG A 75 13.58 10.74 -0.47
N GLY A 76 12.91 9.65 -0.17
CA GLY A 76 13.31 8.31 -0.55
C GLY A 76 12.15 7.40 -0.88
N GLU A 77 12.49 6.19 -1.26
CA GLU A 77 11.53 5.13 -1.56
C GLU A 77 11.02 4.47 -0.27
N PHE A 78 9.73 4.13 -0.27
CA PHE A 78 9.10 3.39 0.82
C PHE A 78 8.09 2.38 0.27
N VAL A 79 8.26 1.11 0.59
CA VAL A 79 7.35 0.05 0.15
C VAL A 79 6.20 -0.10 1.12
N HIS A 80 5.01 0.31 0.68
CA HIS A 80 3.77 0.18 1.46
C HIS A 80 3.16 -1.22 1.35
N TRP A 81 3.25 -1.85 0.19
CA TRP A 81 2.65 -3.15 -0.05
C TRP A 81 3.39 -3.91 -1.14
N ALA A 82 3.70 -5.16 -0.87
CA ALA A 82 4.27 -6.08 -1.84
C ALA A 82 3.50 -7.40 -1.82
N MET A 83 3.05 -7.84 -2.99
CA MET A 83 2.38 -9.13 -3.18
C MET A 83 2.95 -9.80 -4.43
N VAL A 84 3.21 -11.09 -4.35
CA VAL A 84 3.74 -11.90 -5.46
C VAL A 84 2.90 -13.15 -5.65
N ASP A 85 3.13 -13.85 -6.74
CA ASP A 85 2.42 -15.07 -7.11
C ASP A 85 0.90 -14.90 -7.21
N VAL A 86 0.44 -13.69 -7.54
CA VAL A 86 -0.99 -13.47 -7.81
C VAL A 86 -1.37 -14.27 -9.05
N PRO A 87 -2.34 -15.20 -8.98
CA PRO A 87 -2.71 -16.05 -10.10
C PRO A 87 -3.09 -15.27 -11.36
N ALA A 88 -2.77 -15.82 -12.54
CA ALA A 88 -2.98 -15.16 -13.83
C ALA A 88 -4.46 -14.92 -14.17
N ASP A 89 -5.38 -15.63 -13.54
CA ASP A 89 -6.84 -15.50 -13.68
C ASP A 89 -7.45 -14.47 -12.70
N VAL A 90 -6.65 -13.94 -11.77
CA VAL A 90 -7.07 -12.83 -10.89
C VAL A 90 -6.84 -11.52 -11.64
N HIS A 91 -7.90 -10.73 -11.80
CA HIS A 91 -7.88 -9.44 -12.51
C HIS A 91 -8.32 -8.26 -11.66
N ALA A 92 -8.69 -8.51 -10.41
CA ALA A 92 -9.06 -7.47 -9.46
C ALA A 92 -8.86 -7.89 -8.01
N ILE A 93 -8.67 -6.91 -7.14
CA ILE A 93 -8.67 -7.03 -5.69
C ILE A 93 -9.66 -5.98 -5.16
N ALA A 94 -10.67 -6.44 -4.41
CA ALA A 94 -11.65 -5.54 -3.83
C ALA A 94 -11.04 -4.66 -2.71
N ALA A 95 -11.62 -3.48 -2.51
CA ALA A 95 -11.24 -2.62 -1.40
C ALA A 95 -11.43 -3.34 -0.05
N GLY A 96 -10.42 -3.31 0.82
CA GLY A 96 -10.45 -3.96 2.12
C GLY A 96 -10.23 -5.49 2.11
N ALA A 97 -10.08 -6.12 0.94
CA ALA A 97 -9.95 -7.59 0.86
C ALA A 97 -8.60 -8.10 1.40
N CYS A 98 -7.55 -7.29 1.35
CA CYS A 98 -6.21 -7.66 1.80
C CYS A 98 -5.78 -6.92 3.07
N SER A 99 -6.34 -5.75 3.32
CA SER A 99 -6.11 -4.96 4.54
C SER A 99 -7.36 -4.17 4.89
N ASP A 100 -7.76 -4.22 6.15
CA ASP A 100 -8.84 -3.43 6.74
C ASP A 100 -8.49 -3.19 8.22
N GLY A 101 -8.16 -1.93 8.54
CA GLY A 101 -7.66 -1.56 9.86
C GLY A 101 -6.16 -1.80 10.08
N VAL A 102 -5.67 -1.28 11.20
CA VAL A 102 -4.26 -1.39 11.61
C VAL A 102 -4.09 -2.58 12.54
N THR A 103 -3.12 -3.44 12.25
CA THR A 103 -2.70 -4.54 13.13
C THR A 103 -1.25 -4.25 13.57
N PRO A 104 -1.01 -3.97 14.86
CA PRO A 104 0.36 -3.78 15.35
C PRO A 104 1.27 -4.94 14.96
N ARG A 105 2.48 -4.64 14.51
CA ARG A 105 3.48 -5.60 14.01
C ARG A 105 3.05 -6.37 12.75
N GLY A 106 1.99 -5.92 12.06
CA GLY A 106 1.49 -6.55 10.85
C GLY A 106 0.66 -7.82 11.10
N LYS A 107 0.10 -8.36 10.04
CA LYS A 107 -0.70 -9.59 10.06
C LYS A 107 0.20 -10.79 9.78
N ALA A 108 0.19 -11.81 10.62
CA ALA A 108 0.95 -13.05 10.41
C ALA A 108 0.50 -13.80 9.12
N GLN A 109 -0.79 -13.72 8.82
CA GLN A 109 -1.39 -14.31 7.61
C GLN A 109 -2.35 -13.28 6.99
N PRO A 110 -1.83 -12.30 6.21
CA PRO A 110 -2.68 -11.32 5.58
C PRO A 110 -3.60 -11.98 4.55
N PRO A 111 -4.90 -11.60 4.50
CA PRO A 111 -5.81 -12.12 3.49
C PRO A 111 -5.40 -11.65 2.09
N GLY A 112 -5.74 -12.43 1.07
CA GLY A 112 -5.45 -12.11 -0.32
C GLY A 112 -5.91 -13.20 -1.28
N PRO A 113 -5.66 -13.05 -2.59
CA PRO A 113 -5.94 -14.10 -3.57
C PRO A 113 -5.27 -15.42 -3.21
N ALA A 114 -5.99 -16.52 -3.41
CA ALA A 114 -5.46 -17.85 -3.12
C ALA A 114 -4.15 -18.10 -3.89
N GLY A 115 -3.12 -18.56 -3.21
CA GLY A 115 -1.79 -18.80 -3.79
C GLY A 115 -0.86 -17.58 -3.78
N ALA A 116 -1.38 -16.36 -3.62
CA ALA A 116 -0.55 -15.18 -3.50
C ALA A 116 0.18 -15.13 -2.14
N ARG A 117 1.36 -14.52 -2.14
CA ARG A 117 2.16 -14.27 -0.93
C ARG A 117 2.37 -12.77 -0.77
N GLN A 118 2.29 -12.28 0.46
CA GLN A 118 2.55 -10.88 0.78
C GLN A 118 3.84 -10.75 1.58
N GLY A 119 4.62 -9.72 1.26
CA GLY A 119 5.83 -9.35 1.98
C GLY A 119 5.53 -8.50 3.21
N LEU A 120 6.52 -8.35 4.06
CA LEU A 120 6.54 -7.31 5.08
C LEU A 120 6.74 -5.96 4.39
N ASN A 121 6.01 -4.95 4.84
CA ASN A 121 6.24 -3.57 4.42
C ASN A 121 7.21 -2.88 5.38
N GLU A 122 7.68 -1.71 5.01
CA GLU A 122 8.67 -0.98 5.81
C GLU A 122 8.11 -0.43 7.13
N TYR A 123 6.79 -0.25 7.24
CA TYR A 123 6.15 0.09 8.52
C TYR A 123 6.34 -0.98 9.59
N THR A 124 6.48 -2.24 9.21
CA THR A 124 6.66 -3.34 10.18
C THR A 124 7.92 -3.15 11.02
N GLY A 125 9.00 -2.59 10.45
CA GLY A 125 10.20 -2.23 11.18
C GLY A 125 10.09 -0.96 12.04
N TRP A 126 9.27 -0.01 11.62
CA TRP A 126 9.10 1.28 12.30
C TRP A 126 8.20 1.21 13.52
N PHE A 127 7.19 0.33 13.50
CA PHE A 127 6.19 0.17 14.57
C PHE A 127 6.38 -1.12 15.35
N ALA A 128 7.59 -1.66 15.39
CA ALA A 128 7.96 -2.84 16.18
C ALA A 128 8.17 -2.55 17.68
N GLY A 129 7.90 -1.30 18.10
CA GLY A 129 7.97 -0.85 19.50
C GLY A 129 6.85 -1.35 20.39
#